data_1f9b59cdd18b0349ad3e45d2b8f76e62
#
_entry.id   1f9b59cdd18b0349ad3e45d2b8f76e62
#
_cell.length_a   1.000
_cell.length_b   1.000
_cell.length_c   1.000
_cell.angle_alpha   90.00
_cell.angle_beta   90.00
_cell.angle_gamma   90.00
#
_symmetry.space_group_name_H-M   'P 1'
#
loop_
_entity.id
_entity.type
_entity.pdbx_description
1 polymer ?
#
loop_
_entity_poly.entity_id
_entity_poly.type
_entity_poly.pdbx_seq_one_letter_code
_entity_poly.pdbx_strand_id
1 'polypeptide(L)'
;MKVRTFVFVGVVFCLVMGTMLFAQADTISGTWAGDWGPSAADRNDVTLSLKWDGKALTGNVTGGSNITAAIPLQKTTFDPKTGAVHMEADAKDRRGQTIHYVIDGKVDKNTMTGTWNHDNRKGDFKLTKK
;
A
#
# COMPACT_ATOMS: atom_id res chain seq x y z
N MET A 1 -24.55 -17.30 41.62
CA MET A 1 -25.04 -17.51 40.26
C MET A 1 -25.08 -16.25 39.45
N LYS A 2 -25.56 -15.13 39.96
CA LYS A 2 -25.60 -13.87 39.22
C LYS A 2 -24.24 -13.31 38.83
N VAL A 3 -23.22 -13.55 39.65
CA VAL A 3 -21.85 -13.07 39.42
C VAL A 3 -21.18 -13.77 38.23
N ARG A 4 -21.47 -15.04 37.99
CA ARG A 4 -20.90 -15.79 36.85
C ARG A 4 -21.39 -15.27 35.49
N THR A 5 -22.66 -14.84 35.43
CA THR A 5 -23.27 -14.32 34.22
C THR A 5 -22.64 -13.00 33.82
N PHE A 6 -22.31 -12.15 34.80
CA PHE A 6 -21.65 -10.85 34.52
C PHE A 6 -20.23 -10.99 33.96
N VAL A 7 -19.45 -11.93 34.48
CA VAL A 7 -18.09 -12.20 34.02
C VAL A 7 -18.09 -12.70 32.57
N PHE A 8 -19.06 -13.50 32.21
CA PHE A 8 -19.20 -14.05 30.87
C PHE A 8 -19.50 -12.96 29.83
N VAL A 9 -20.36 -12.01 30.15
CA VAL A 9 -20.70 -10.88 29.24
C VAL A 9 -19.49 -9.98 29.04
N GLY A 10 -18.67 -9.74 30.06
CA GLY A 10 -17.47 -8.95 29.98
C GLY A 10 -16.43 -9.53 29.02
N VAL A 11 -16.25 -10.85 29.05
CA VAL A 11 -15.29 -11.52 28.16
C VAL A 11 -15.73 -11.45 26.69
N VAL A 12 -17.01 -11.62 26.41
CA VAL A 12 -17.55 -11.53 25.06
C VAL A 12 -17.37 -10.12 24.51
N PHE A 13 -17.58 -9.09 25.33
CA PHE A 13 -17.41 -7.70 24.93
C PHE A 13 -15.95 -7.39 24.54
N CYS A 14 -14.98 -7.89 25.29
CA CYS A 14 -13.55 -7.70 24.97
C CYS A 14 -13.17 -8.36 23.65
N LEU A 15 -13.72 -9.52 23.33
CA LEU A 15 -13.45 -10.21 22.08
C LEU A 15 -13.95 -9.42 20.85
N VAL A 16 -15.12 -8.80 20.96
CA VAL A 16 -15.69 -7.97 19.89
C VAL A 16 -14.82 -6.73 19.64
N MET A 17 -14.34 -6.08 20.70
CA MET A 17 -13.45 -4.92 20.59
C MET A 17 -12.13 -5.30 19.91
N GLY A 18 -11.55 -6.45 20.25
CA GLY A 18 -10.33 -6.93 19.61
C GLY A 18 -10.49 -7.18 18.12
N THR A 19 -11.64 -7.70 17.70
CA THR A 19 -11.92 -7.94 16.29
C THR A 19 -12.02 -6.63 15.48
N MET A 20 -12.62 -5.59 16.05
CA MET A 20 -12.72 -4.29 15.39
C MET A 20 -11.36 -3.63 15.16
N LEU A 21 -10.46 -3.72 16.14
CA LEU A 21 -9.09 -3.19 15.99
C LEU A 21 -8.31 -3.88 14.88
N PHE A 22 -8.52 -5.18 14.70
CA PHE A 22 -7.88 -5.96 13.64
C PHE A 22 -8.34 -5.52 12.24
N ALA A 23 -9.63 -5.25 12.09
CA ALA A 23 -10.20 -4.81 10.81
C ALA A 23 -9.69 -3.43 10.38
N GLN A 24 -9.39 -2.52 11.32
CA GLN A 24 -8.90 -1.17 11.03
C GLN A 24 -7.44 -1.16 10.59
N ALA A 25 -6.64 -2.18 10.98
CA ALA A 25 -5.22 -2.23 10.66
C ALA A 25 -4.92 -2.69 9.23
N ASP A 26 -5.91 -3.26 8.52
CA ASP A 26 -5.70 -3.84 7.19
C ASP A 26 -6.43 -3.06 6.11
N THR A 27 -6.17 -1.76 6.03
CA THR A 27 -6.75 -0.90 5.01
C THR A 27 -5.92 -0.86 3.71
N ILE A 28 -4.69 -1.32 3.77
CA ILE A 28 -3.76 -1.23 2.63
C ILE A 28 -3.71 -2.52 1.79
N SER A 29 -4.05 -3.68 2.35
CA SER A 29 -4.03 -4.93 1.60
C SER A 29 -5.05 -4.92 0.46
N GLY A 30 -4.65 -5.38 -0.71
CA GLY A 30 -5.51 -5.50 -1.86
C GLY A 30 -4.83 -5.02 -3.14
N THR A 31 -5.63 -4.84 -4.16
CA THR A 31 -5.18 -4.38 -5.47
C THR A 31 -5.52 -2.90 -5.64
N TRP A 32 -4.52 -2.11 -5.97
CA TRP A 32 -4.65 -0.68 -6.20
C TRP A 32 -4.35 -0.38 -7.65
N ALA A 33 -5.21 0.36 -8.32
CA ALA A 33 -5.02 0.71 -9.73
C ALA A 33 -5.21 2.21 -9.94
N GLY A 34 -4.43 2.76 -10.83
CA GLY A 34 -4.49 4.18 -11.15
C GLY A 34 -3.41 4.59 -12.12
N ASP A 35 -2.85 5.77 -11.91
CA ASP A 35 -1.85 6.31 -12.82
C ASP A 35 -0.71 7.01 -12.09
N TRP A 36 0.39 7.16 -12.79
CA TRP A 36 1.58 7.86 -12.34
C TRP A 36 2.23 8.59 -13.50
N GLY A 37 2.99 9.63 -13.22
CA GLY A 37 3.71 10.35 -14.26
C GLY A 37 4.36 11.61 -13.74
N PRO A 38 5.24 12.22 -14.57
CA PRO A 38 5.93 13.45 -14.19
C PRO A 38 5.06 14.70 -14.28
N SER A 39 3.93 14.64 -14.98
CA SER A 39 3.04 15.77 -15.15
C SER A 39 1.60 15.31 -15.39
N ALA A 40 0.67 16.25 -15.38
CA ALA A 40 -0.73 15.95 -15.67
C ALA A 40 -0.96 15.50 -17.12
N ALA A 41 -0.08 15.88 -18.02
CA ALA A 41 -0.17 15.51 -19.44
C ALA A 41 0.50 14.17 -19.76
N ASP A 42 1.38 13.69 -18.90
CA ASP A 42 2.15 12.47 -19.12
C ASP A 42 1.80 11.48 -18.01
N ARG A 43 0.75 10.68 -18.23
CA ARG A 43 0.27 9.70 -17.26
C ARG A 43 0.39 8.29 -17.81
N ASN A 44 0.74 7.36 -16.93
CA ASN A 44 0.88 5.93 -17.25
C ASN A 44 0.06 5.11 -16.27
N ASP A 45 -0.58 4.06 -16.75
CA ASP A 45 -1.34 3.16 -15.91
C ASP A 45 -0.40 2.33 -15.04
N VAL A 46 -0.84 2.06 -13.82
CA VAL A 46 -0.09 1.24 -12.87
C VAL A 46 -1.03 0.49 -11.96
N THR A 47 -0.62 -0.71 -11.57
CA THR A 47 -1.34 -1.53 -10.60
C THR A 47 -0.38 -1.99 -9.51
N LEU A 48 -0.80 -1.81 -8.26
CA LEU A 48 -0.08 -2.30 -7.07
C LEU A 48 -0.87 -3.42 -6.43
N SER A 49 -0.20 -4.53 -6.16
CA SER A 49 -0.74 -5.60 -5.32
C SER A 49 -0.03 -5.55 -3.99
N LEU A 50 -0.77 -5.33 -2.90
CA LEU A 50 -0.19 -5.13 -1.57
C LEU A 50 -0.77 -6.11 -0.56
N LYS A 51 0.06 -6.52 0.39
CA LYS A 51 -0.34 -7.37 1.50
C LYS A 51 0.33 -6.88 2.78
N TRP A 52 -0.48 -6.63 3.80
CA TRP A 52 -0.06 -6.21 5.14
C TRP A 52 -0.38 -7.31 6.13
N ASP A 53 0.65 -7.81 6.83
CA ASP A 53 0.48 -8.89 7.81
C ASP A 53 0.40 -8.40 9.25
N GLY A 54 0.33 -7.08 9.45
CA GLY A 54 0.35 -6.44 10.77
C GLY A 54 1.72 -5.88 11.16
N LYS A 55 2.78 -6.30 10.48
CA LYS A 55 4.16 -5.85 10.75
C LYS A 55 4.90 -5.48 9.49
N ALA A 56 4.74 -6.25 8.42
CA ALA A 56 5.47 -6.06 7.18
C ALA A 56 4.51 -5.86 6.01
N LEU A 57 4.90 -4.98 5.10
CA LEU A 57 4.20 -4.74 3.86
C LEU A 57 4.95 -5.41 2.73
N THR A 58 4.27 -6.24 1.96
CA THR A 58 4.83 -6.90 0.78
C THR A 58 3.95 -6.63 -0.43
N GLY A 59 4.51 -6.79 -1.62
CA GLY A 59 3.75 -6.62 -2.83
C GLY A 59 4.60 -6.44 -4.06
N ASN A 60 3.92 -6.11 -5.14
CA ASN A 60 4.57 -5.88 -6.42
C ASN A 60 3.85 -4.82 -7.25
N VAL A 61 4.54 -4.32 -8.27
CA VAL A 61 4.05 -3.32 -9.21
C VAL A 61 3.91 -3.97 -10.57
N THR A 62 2.79 -3.76 -11.23
CA THR A 62 2.55 -4.23 -12.60
C THR A 62 1.88 -3.13 -13.42
N GLY A 63 1.85 -3.31 -14.72
CA GLY A 63 1.12 -2.42 -15.63
C GLY A 63 1.96 -1.32 -16.24
N GLY A 64 1.35 -0.63 -17.20
CA GLY A 64 2.01 0.41 -17.97
C GLY A 64 2.82 -0.13 -19.16
N SER A 65 3.14 0.76 -20.08
CA SER A 65 3.87 0.40 -21.29
C SER A 65 5.32 0.01 -21.04
N ASN A 66 5.87 0.40 -19.89
CA ASN A 66 7.27 0.16 -19.54
C ASN A 66 7.44 -0.94 -18.49
N ILE A 67 6.36 -1.47 -17.92
CA ILE A 67 6.39 -2.49 -16.89
C ILE A 67 5.71 -3.73 -17.44
N THR A 68 6.49 -4.63 -18.02
CA THR A 68 5.95 -5.84 -18.66
C THR A 68 5.87 -7.04 -17.71
N ALA A 69 6.59 -6.98 -16.59
CA ALA A 69 6.59 -8.04 -15.59
C ALA A 69 6.38 -7.45 -14.20
N ALA A 70 5.88 -8.26 -13.27
CA ALA A 70 5.69 -7.83 -11.89
C ALA A 70 7.04 -7.49 -11.25
N ILE A 71 7.12 -6.31 -10.63
CA ILE A 71 8.32 -5.83 -9.97
C ILE A 71 8.10 -5.93 -8.46
N PRO A 72 8.89 -6.72 -7.74
CA PRO A 72 8.72 -6.83 -6.29
C PRO A 72 9.09 -5.53 -5.59
N LEU A 73 8.31 -5.16 -4.59
CA LEU A 73 8.59 -4.00 -3.75
C LEU A 73 9.65 -4.33 -2.72
N GLN A 74 10.48 -3.34 -2.40
CA GLN A 74 11.56 -3.45 -1.43
C GLN A 74 11.44 -2.33 -0.40
N LYS A 75 12.06 -2.53 0.77
CA LYS A 75 12.14 -1.53 1.83
C LYS A 75 10.80 -0.86 2.13
N THR A 76 9.76 -1.67 2.20
CA THR A 76 8.41 -1.19 2.40
C THR A 76 8.12 -0.95 3.87
N THR A 77 7.46 0.17 4.15
CA THR A 77 6.93 0.47 5.49
C THR A 77 5.52 1.04 5.37
N PHE A 78 4.72 0.78 6.37
CA PHE A 78 3.36 1.32 6.43
C PHE A 78 3.01 1.64 7.87
N ASP A 79 2.49 2.86 8.09
CA ASP A 79 1.97 3.28 9.39
C ASP A 79 0.45 3.29 9.33
N PRO A 80 -0.22 2.31 9.96
CA PRO A 80 -1.69 2.26 9.92
C PRO A 80 -2.37 3.41 10.66
N LYS A 81 -1.67 4.12 11.53
CA LYS A 81 -2.23 5.26 12.26
C LYS A 81 -2.35 6.49 11.38
N THR A 82 -1.35 6.76 10.57
CA THR A 82 -1.29 7.95 9.72
C THR A 82 -1.65 7.67 8.27
N GLY A 83 -1.56 6.40 7.84
CA GLY A 83 -1.71 6.01 6.46
C GLY A 83 -0.44 6.20 5.63
N ALA A 84 0.66 6.62 6.23
CA ALA A 84 1.91 6.85 5.53
C ALA A 84 2.50 5.52 5.03
N VAL A 85 2.88 5.49 3.76
CA VAL A 85 3.48 4.32 3.13
C VAL A 85 4.74 4.72 2.38
N HIS A 86 5.79 3.90 2.55
CA HIS A 86 7.05 4.05 1.82
C HIS A 86 7.36 2.75 1.11
N MET A 87 7.73 2.84 -0.15
CA MET A 87 8.06 1.68 -0.98
C MET A 87 9.24 2.01 -1.87
N GLU A 88 10.04 0.99 -2.20
CA GLU A 88 11.10 1.12 -3.18
C GLU A 88 11.00 -0.04 -4.16
N ALA A 89 11.46 0.16 -5.39
CA ALA A 89 11.41 -0.86 -6.41
C ALA A 89 12.54 -0.67 -7.42
N ASP A 90 13.13 -1.77 -7.84
CA ASP A 90 14.15 -1.79 -8.89
C ASP A 90 13.53 -2.31 -10.18
N ALA A 91 13.47 -1.45 -11.20
CA ALA A 91 12.96 -1.79 -12.52
C ALA A 91 14.09 -1.73 -13.54
N LYS A 92 13.98 -2.54 -14.58
CA LYS A 92 14.95 -2.47 -15.70
C LYS A 92 14.35 -1.70 -16.86
N ASP A 93 15.16 -0.79 -17.43
CA ASP A 93 14.77 -0.08 -18.63
C ASP A 93 15.00 -0.94 -19.87
N ARG A 94 14.73 -0.37 -21.05
CA ARG A 94 14.91 -1.08 -22.32
C ARG A 94 16.36 -1.48 -22.62
N ARG A 95 17.31 -0.79 -21.98
CA ARG A 95 18.75 -1.05 -22.13
C ARG A 95 19.27 -2.06 -21.12
N GLY A 96 18.40 -2.56 -20.22
CA GLY A 96 18.79 -3.48 -19.18
C GLY A 96 19.41 -2.82 -17.95
N GLN A 97 19.39 -1.48 -17.88
CA GLN A 97 19.89 -0.75 -16.71
C GLN A 97 18.85 -0.75 -15.62
N THR A 98 19.32 -0.89 -14.38
CA THR A 98 18.44 -0.86 -13.21
C THR A 98 18.11 0.58 -12.85
N ILE A 99 16.81 0.85 -12.73
CA ILE A 99 16.29 2.13 -12.23
C ILE A 99 15.70 1.89 -10.86
N HIS A 100 16.20 2.61 -9.87
CA HIS A 100 15.71 2.51 -8.49
C HIS A 100 14.67 3.60 -8.24
N TYR A 101 13.43 3.17 -7.97
CA TYR A 101 12.33 4.06 -7.64
C TYR A 101 12.15 4.15 -6.13
N VAL A 102 11.94 5.37 -5.65
CA VAL A 102 11.55 5.64 -4.27
C VAL A 102 10.15 6.22 -4.30
N ILE A 103 9.25 5.61 -3.56
CA ILE A 103 7.82 5.91 -3.60
C ILE A 103 7.36 6.23 -2.19
N ASP A 104 6.79 7.40 -2.01
CA ASP A 104 6.22 7.83 -0.73
C ASP A 104 4.79 8.27 -0.95
N GLY A 105 3.88 7.74 -0.14
CA GLY A 105 2.47 8.04 -0.30
C GLY A 105 1.70 7.99 0.99
N LYS A 106 0.40 8.20 0.85
CA LYS A 106 -0.53 8.17 1.96
C LYS A 106 -1.82 7.48 1.52
N VAL A 107 -2.27 6.57 2.36
CA VAL A 107 -3.54 5.86 2.18
C VAL A 107 -4.62 6.61 2.96
N ASP A 108 -5.71 6.94 2.26
CA ASP A 108 -6.91 7.51 2.85
C ASP A 108 -8.12 6.74 2.31
N LYS A 109 -8.64 5.82 3.12
CA LYS A 109 -9.75 4.94 2.74
C LYS A 109 -9.36 4.10 1.51
N ASN A 110 -10.02 4.30 0.39
CA ASN A 110 -9.78 3.56 -0.85
C ASN A 110 -8.90 4.31 -1.85
N THR A 111 -8.24 5.38 -1.41
CA THR A 111 -7.38 6.20 -2.25
C THR A 111 -5.96 6.22 -1.70
N MET A 112 -4.98 6.09 -2.57
CA MET A 112 -3.57 6.25 -2.25
C MET A 112 -2.98 7.31 -3.17
N THR A 113 -2.38 8.32 -2.59
CA THR A 113 -1.71 9.39 -3.35
C THR A 113 -0.30 9.58 -2.83
N GLY A 114 0.58 10.10 -3.67
CA GLY A 114 1.94 10.36 -3.26
C GLY A 114 2.83 10.76 -4.40
N THR A 115 4.13 10.60 -4.16
CA THR A 115 5.18 10.97 -5.09
C THR A 115 6.12 9.80 -5.33
N TRP A 116 6.75 9.83 -6.48
CA TRP A 116 7.82 8.90 -6.83
C TRP A 116 9.01 9.68 -7.34
N ASN A 117 10.19 9.11 -7.17
CA ASN A 117 11.39 9.70 -7.75
C ASN A 117 12.41 8.62 -8.13
N HIS A 118 13.23 8.91 -9.11
CA HIS A 118 14.41 8.15 -9.47
C HIS A 118 15.39 9.07 -10.17
N ASP A 119 16.67 8.95 -9.83
CA ASP A 119 17.71 9.82 -10.36
C ASP A 119 17.30 11.29 -10.25
N ASN A 120 17.21 12.02 -11.37
CA ASN A 120 16.81 13.43 -11.40
C ASN A 120 15.34 13.63 -11.77
N ARG A 121 14.56 12.55 -11.83
CA ARG A 121 13.15 12.59 -12.20
C ARG A 121 12.25 12.38 -11.01
N LYS A 122 11.13 13.06 -11.02
CA LYS A 122 10.10 12.92 -9.97
C LYS A 122 8.72 13.19 -10.56
N GLY A 123 7.72 12.72 -9.86
CA GLY A 123 6.34 12.92 -10.24
C GLY A 123 5.40 12.46 -9.13
N ASP A 124 4.14 12.34 -9.45
CA ASP A 124 3.12 11.91 -8.52
C ASP A 124 2.37 10.67 -9.03
N PHE A 125 1.56 10.11 -8.14
CA PHE A 125 0.67 9.01 -8.48
C PHE A 125 -0.64 9.11 -7.72
N LYS A 126 -1.66 8.51 -8.28
CA LYS A 126 -2.96 8.38 -7.63
C LYS A 126 -3.54 7.01 -7.95
N LEU A 127 -3.85 6.27 -6.90
CA LEU A 127 -4.39 4.92 -7.01
C LEU A 127 -5.70 4.80 -6.25
N THR A 128 -6.57 3.92 -6.72
CA THR A 128 -7.82 3.60 -6.07
C THR A 128 -7.86 2.09 -5.83
N LYS A 129 -8.33 1.70 -4.67
CA LYS A 129 -8.45 0.28 -4.31
C LYS A 129 -9.62 -0.33 -5.06
N LYS A 130 -9.37 -1.48 -5.68
CA LYS A 130 -10.40 -2.25 -6.38
C LYS A 130 -11.23 -3.10 -5.45
#